data_b25b6d7849ccea69834901f2f694fd4b
#
_entry.id   b25b6d7849ccea69834901f2f694fd4b
#
_cell.length_a   1.000
_cell.length_b   1.000
_cell.length_c   1.000
_cell.angle_alpha   90.00
_cell.angle_beta   90.00
_cell.angle_gamma   90.00
#
_symmetry.space_group_name_H-M   'P 1'
#
loop_
_entity.id
_entity.type
_entity.pdbx_description
1 polymer ?
#
loop_
_entity_poly.entity_id
_entity_poly.type
_entity_poly.pdbx_seq_one_letter_code
_entity_poly.pdbx_strand_id
1 'polypeptide(L)'
;MPEIDIILYHSGPLKNANANKGLPFEGPGIKTYYTQIDCRLKTLDELKMIVMEELCANSAVHNIQITYRMPHEVLQHRINYKYMAIETNKHVKIMFDKLERIPAVNGIELYIQLEPHAEVGIKEI
;
A
#
# COMPACT_ATOMS: atom_id res chain seq x y z
N MET A 1 17.75 12.39 0.57
CA MET A 1 16.74 12.61 1.58
C MET A 1 16.28 11.36 2.19
N PRO A 2 16.19 11.33 3.45
CA PRO A 2 15.82 10.09 4.11
C PRO A 2 14.34 9.77 4.10
N GLU A 3 13.49 10.70 3.75
CA GLU A 3 12.06 10.45 3.82
C GLU A 3 11.41 10.38 2.47
N ILE A 4 10.45 9.46 2.35
CA ILE A 4 9.73 9.19 1.12
C ILE A 4 8.25 9.40 1.38
N ASP A 5 7.59 10.11 0.49
CA ASP A 5 6.16 10.34 0.61
C ASP A 5 5.37 9.09 0.29
N ILE A 6 4.40 8.79 1.13
CA ILE A 6 3.49 7.69 0.90
C ILE A 6 2.07 8.20 0.92
N ILE A 7 1.29 7.78 -0.05
CA ILE A 7 -0.13 8.07 -0.09
C ILE A 7 -0.87 6.79 0.22
N LEU A 8 -1.69 6.82 1.25
CA LEU A 8 -2.47 5.67 1.68
C LEU A 8 -3.92 5.87 1.29
N TYR A 9 -4.48 4.88 0.62
CA TYR A 9 -5.90 4.88 0.26
C TYR A 9 -6.57 3.80 1.07
N HIS A 10 -7.68 4.11 1.70
CA HIS A 10 -8.33 3.19 2.62
C HIS A 10 -9.84 3.36 2.58
N SER A 11 -10.53 2.26 2.82
CA SER A 11 -11.99 2.18 2.89
C SER A 11 -12.63 2.33 1.52
N GLY A 12 -13.75 1.73 1.38
CA GLY A 12 -14.50 1.76 0.14
C GLY A 12 -13.96 0.75 -0.87
N PRO A 13 -14.81 0.31 -1.77
CA PRO A 13 -14.37 -0.62 -2.81
C PRO A 13 -13.59 0.09 -3.89
N LEU A 14 -12.62 -0.59 -4.47
CA LEU A 14 -11.92 -0.05 -5.60
C LEU A 14 -12.86 0.01 -6.80
N LYS A 15 -12.74 1.08 -7.55
CA LYS A 15 -13.59 1.29 -8.70
C LYS A 15 -13.42 0.21 -9.76
N ASN A 16 -12.23 -0.25 -9.96
CA ASN A 16 -11.96 -1.32 -10.91
C ASN A 16 -11.39 -2.50 -10.16
N ALA A 17 -12.14 -3.59 -10.15
CA ALA A 17 -11.73 -4.76 -9.41
C ALA A 17 -10.63 -5.55 -10.08
N ASN A 18 -10.30 -5.22 -11.32
CA ASN A 18 -9.25 -5.93 -12.04
C ASN A 18 -7.88 -5.53 -11.51
N ALA A 19 -7.37 -6.33 -10.61
CA ALA A 19 -6.15 -6.00 -9.91
C ALA A 19 -4.93 -5.88 -10.82
N ASN A 20 -5.01 -6.41 -12.02
CA ASN A 20 -3.84 -6.38 -12.90
C ASN A 20 -3.69 -5.10 -13.69
N LYS A 21 -4.65 -4.21 -13.61
CA LYS A 21 -4.62 -3.03 -14.45
C LYS A 21 -3.82 -1.88 -13.87
N GLY A 22 -3.54 -1.88 -12.57
CA GLY A 22 -2.77 -0.82 -11.97
C GLY A 22 -3.38 0.56 -12.10
N LEU A 23 -4.69 0.65 -12.22
CA LEU A 23 -5.36 1.94 -12.33
C LEU A 23 -5.30 2.69 -11.01
N PRO A 24 -5.48 4.02 -11.03
CA PRO A 24 -5.46 4.78 -9.77
C PRO A 24 -6.48 4.22 -8.78
N PHE A 25 -6.15 4.30 -7.50
CA PHE A 25 -7.04 3.82 -6.45
C PHE A 25 -8.17 4.82 -6.29
N GLU A 26 -9.31 4.52 -6.87
CA GLU A 26 -10.49 5.37 -6.84
C GLU A 26 -11.72 4.55 -6.52
N GLY A 27 -12.66 5.16 -5.87
CA GLY A 27 -13.93 4.51 -5.60
C GLY A 27 -14.71 5.27 -4.55
N PRO A 28 -16.01 4.98 -4.43
CA PRO A 28 -16.82 5.66 -3.42
C PRO A 28 -16.34 5.29 -2.02
N GLY A 29 -16.21 6.29 -1.18
CA GLY A 29 -15.82 6.07 0.20
C GLY A 29 -14.35 5.89 0.46
N ILE A 30 -13.51 5.93 -0.57
CA ILE A 30 -12.06 5.82 -0.36
C ILE A 30 -11.53 7.12 0.22
N LYS A 31 -10.82 7.01 1.32
CA LYS A 31 -10.17 8.15 1.95
C LYS A 31 -8.68 8.11 1.69
N THR A 32 -8.08 9.27 1.59
CA THR A 32 -6.66 9.40 1.29
C THR A 32 -5.93 9.98 2.49
N TYR A 33 -4.82 9.35 2.85
CA TYR A 33 -3.96 9.79 3.94
C TYR A 33 -2.56 9.98 3.40
N TYR A 34 -1.86 10.97 3.90
CA TYR A 34 -0.50 11.26 3.47
C TYR A 34 0.45 11.08 4.64
N THR A 35 1.54 10.36 4.42
CA THR A 35 2.55 10.21 5.45
C THR A 35 3.92 10.10 4.80
N GLN A 36 4.94 10.03 5.61
CA GLN A 36 6.31 9.88 5.12
C GLN A 36 6.98 8.76 5.88
N ILE A 37 7.85 8.03 5.17
CA ILE A 37 8.60 6.97 5.80
C ILE A 37 10.07 7.17 5.52
N ASP A 38 10.89 6.60 6.41
CA ASP A 38 12.33 6.64 6.28
C ASP A 38 12.74 5.70 5.15
N CYS A 39 13.60 6.15 4.27
CA CYS A 39 14.06 5.34 3.16
C CYS A 39 14.89 4.14 3.60
N ARG A 40 15.24 4.06 4.87
CA ARG A 40 15.96 2.90 5.41
C ARG A 40 15.04 1.80 5.90
N LEU A 41 13.73 2.01 5.85
CA LEU A 41 12.78 0.98 6.22
C LEU A 41 13.03 -0.26 5.37
N LYS A 42 13.07 -1.42 5.99
CA LYS A 42 13.45 -2.63 5.29
C LYS A 42 12.48 -3.79 5.42
N THR A 43 11.60 -3.76 6.39
CA THR A 43 10.77 -4.92 6.64
C THR A 43 9.30 -4.60 6.50
N LEU A 44 8.55 -5.66 6.19
CA LEU A 44 7.12 -5.56 6.09
C LEU A 44 6.48 -5.19 7.44
N ASP A 45 7.03 -5.72 8.53
CA ASP A 45 6.48 -5.41 9.85
C ASP A 45 6.59 -3.92 10.17
N GLU A 46 7.70 -3.31 9.79
CA GLU A 46 7.88 -1.88 9.99
C GLU A 46 6.86 -1.09 9.17
N LEU A 47 6.67 -1.50 7.92
CA LEU A 47 5.70 -0.82 7.07
C LEU A 47 4.29 -0.96 7.62
N LYS A 48 3.91 -2.15 8.06
CA LYS A 48 2.59 -2.37 8.63
C LYS A 48 2.36 -1.52 9.87
N MET A 49 3.40 -1.40 10.69
CA MET A 49 3.30 -0.61 11.90
C MET A 49 3.02 0.85 11.58
N ILE A 50 3.73 1.41 10.61
CA ILE A 50 3.56 2.79 10.21
C ILE A 50 2.16 3.02 9.65
N VAL A 51 1.69 2.12 8.79
CA VAL A 51 0.38 2.25 8.19
C VAL A 51 -0.73 2.14 9.24
N MET A 52 -0.60 1.19 10.15
CA MET A 52 -1.58 1.02 11.22
C MET A 52 -1.66 2.26 12.10
N GLU A 53 -0.50 2.84 12.39
CA GLU A 53 -0.45 4.04 13.21
C GLU A 53 -1.12 5.21 12.50
N GLU A 54 -0.84 5.36 11.20
CA GLU A 54 -1.42 6.46 10.44
C GLU A 54 -2.94 6.34 10.34
N LEU A 55 -3.45 5.12 10.25
CA LEU A 55 -4.88 4.90 10.15
C LEU A 55 -5.56 4.77 11.50
N CYS A 56 -4.80 4.87 12.58
CA CYS A 56 -5.32 4.68 13.93
C CYS A 56 -5.95 3.30 14.10
N ALA A 57 -5.36 2.29 13.45
CA ALA A 57 -5.87 0.93 13.52
C ALA A 57 -5.16 0.15 14.62
N ASN A 58 -5.80 -0.92 15.06
CA ASN A 58 -5.27 -1.72 16.16
C ASN A 58 -4.92 -3.12 15.67
N SER A 59 -3.65 -3.47 15.70
CA SER A 59 -3.19 -4.76 15.22
C SER A 59 -3.71 -5.93 16.04
N ALA A 60 -4.17 -5.70 17.26
CA ALA A 60 -4.77 -6.76 18.05
C ALA A 60 -6.14 -7.18 17.53
N VAL A 61 -6.78 -6.33 16.77
CA VAL A 61 -8.14 -6.57 16.28
C VAL A 61 -8.19 -6.75 14.77
N HIS A 62 -7.23 -6.20 14.04
CA HIS A 62 -7.27 -6.18 12.58
C HIS A 62 -6.04 -6.80 11.96
N ASN A 63 -6.25 -7.50 10.86
CA ASN A 63 -5.18 -7.83 9.93
C ASN A 63 -5.15 -6.74 8.86
N ILE A 64 -3.98 -6.52 8.30
CA ILE A 64 -3.82 -5.50 7.28
C ILE A 64 -3.34 -6.13 5.98
N GLN A 65 -3.94 -5.71 4.88
CA GLN A 65 -3.49 -6.10 3.56
C GLN A 65 -3.10 -4.85 2.81
N ILE A 66 -1.94 -4.87 2.18
CA ILE A 66 -1.39 -3.72 1.49
C ILE A 66 -1.22 -4.06 0.02
N THR A 67 -1.77 -3.22 -0.84
CA THR A 67 -1.61 -3.35 -2.29
C THR A 67 -0.86 -2.12 -2.80
N TYR A 68 0.19 -2.36 -3.55
CA TYR A 68 1.05 -1.31 -4.08
C TYR A 68 0.73 -1.09 -5.55
N ARG A 69 0.56 0.17 -5.93
CA ARG A 69 0.41 0.53 -7.34
C ARG A 69 1.82 0.68 -7.89
N MET A 70 2.34 -0.40 -8.46
CA MET A 70 3.72 -0.49 -8.86
C MET A 70 3.93 0.05 -10.26
N PRO A 71 4.83 1.02 -10.47
CA PRO A 71 5.18 1.44 -11.81
C PRO A 71 5.87 0.27 -12.52
N HIS A 72 5.33 -0.10 -13.66
CA HIS A 72 5.76 -1.29 -14.35
C HIS A 72 6.51 -0.98 -15.65
N GLU A 73 6.01 -0.03 -16.41
CA GLU A 73 6.58 0.29 -17.70
C GLU A 73 6.58 1.78 -17.90
N VAL A 74 7.73 2.36 -18.22
CA VAL A 74 7.85 3.80 -18.42
C VAL A 74 7.87 4.07 -19.91
N LEU A 75 6.84 4.79 -20.38
CA LEU A 75 6.72 5.17 -21.77
C LEU A 75 6.98 6.67 -21.91
N GLN A 76 7.11 7.13 -23.14
CA GLN A 76 7.46 8.52 -23.39
C GLN A 76 6.52 9.53 -22.74
N HIS A 77 5.23 9.22 -22.74
CA HIS A 77 4.22 10.16 -22.25
C HIS A 77 3.46 9.67 -21.04
N ARG A 78 3.76 8.50 -20.53
CA ARG A 78 3.02 7.96 -19.41
C ARG A 78 3.77 6.80 -18.74
N ILE A 79 3.29 6.41 -17.59
CA ILE A 79 3.79 5.25 -16.87
C ILE A 79 2.64 4.27 -16.74
N ASN A 80 2.87 3.04 -17.12
CA ASN A 80 1.90 1.97 -16.89
C ASN A 80 2.19 1.32 -15.54
N TYR A 81 1.14 1.01 -14.80
CA TYR A 81 1.25 0.49 -13.45
C TYR A 81 0.60 -0.89 -13.33
N LYS A 82 1.00 -1.63 -12.32
CA LYS A 82 0.36 -2.88 -11.93
C LYS A 82 0.16 -2.88 -10.43
N TYR A 83 -0.84 -3.62 -9.96
CA TYR A 83 -1.03 -3.80 -8.53
C TYR A 83 -0.15 -4.96 -8.08
N MET A 84 0.52 -4.80 -6.95
CA MET A 84 1.30 -5.86 -6.35
C MET A 84 0.98 -5.92 -4.87
N ALA A 85 0.61 -7.09 -4.38
CA ALA A 85 0.38 -7.28 -2.95
C ALA A 85 1.72 -7.22 -2.24
N ILE A 86 1.77 -6.48 -1.13
CA ILE A 86 2.98 -6.37 -0.33
C ILE A 86 2.86 -7.36 0.83
N GLU A 87 3.46 -8.53 0.65
CA GLU A 87 3.31 -9.64 1.59
C GLU A 87 4.61 -10.14 2.18
N THR A 88 5.74 -9.67 1.70
CA THR A 88 7.04 -10.11 2.18
C THR A 88 8.02 -8.95 2.21
N ASN A 89 9.15 -9.16 2.87
CA ASN A 89 10.20 -8.15 2.88
C ASN A 89 10.76 -7.93 1.48
N LYS A 90 10.73 -8.96 0.65
CA LYS A 90 11.17 -8.83 -0.73
C LYS A 90 10.30 -7.84 -1.49
N HIS A 91 8.99 -7.88 -1.26
CA HIS A 91 8.07 -6.93 -1.90
C HIS A 91 8.37 -5.51 -1.45
N VAL A 92 8.69 -5.32 -0.17
CA VAL A 92 9.07 -4.01 0.34
C VAL A 92 10.31 -3.49 -0.39
N LYS A 93 11.28 -4.38 -0.59
CA LYS A 93 12.50 -4.00 -1.30
C LYS A 93 12.21 -3.59 -2.74
N ILE A 94 11.35 -4.35 -3.42
CA ILE A 94 10.97 -4.02 -4.79
C ILE A 94 10.33 -2.64 -4.85
N MET A 95 9.47 -2.34 -3.89
CA MET A 95 8.79 -1.07 -3.82
C MET A 95 9.77 0.11 -3.77
N PHE A 96 10.78 0.01 -2.90
CA PHE A 96 11.78 1.06 -2.80
C PHE A 96 12.70 1.10 -4.02
N ASP A 97 13.04 -0.05 -4.58
CA ASP A 97 13.86 -0.10 -5.79
C ASP A 97 13.15 0.60 -6.96
N LYS A 98 11.84 0.40 -7.09
CA LYS A 98 11.10 1.05 -8.17
C LYS A 98 11.11 2.55 -8.02
N LEU A 99 10.94 3.03 -6.80
CA LEU A 99 10.96 4.46 -6.56
C LEU A 99 12.31 5.06 -6.93
N GLU A 100 13.38 4.37 -6.56
CA GLU A 100 14.72 4.86 -6.82
C GLU A 100 15.06 4.85 -8.32
N ARG A 101 14.61 3.82 -9.03
CA ARG A 101 14.98 3.67 -10.43
C ARG A 101 14.15 4.48 -11.40
N ILE A 102 13.00 4.97 -10.97
CA ILE A 102 12.09 5.68 -11.86
C ILE A 102 11.89 7.10 -11.35
N PRO A 103 12.72 8.04 -11.82
CA PRO A 103 12.66 9.41 -11.27
C PRO A 103 11.34 10.11 -11.49
N ALA A 104 10.56 9.67 -12.47
CA ALA A 104 9.26 10.30 -12.73
C ALA A 104 8.24 9.99 -11.64
N VAL A 105 8.52 9.02 -10.79
CA VAL A 105 7.62 8.65 -9.70
C VAL A 105 8.10 9.34 -8.44
N ASN A 106 7.21 10.12 -7.82
CA ASN A 106 7.60 10.94 -6.67
C ASN A 106 7.23 10.35 -5.32
N GLY A 107 6.53 9.26 -5.29
CA GLY A 107 6.11 8.67 -4.04
C GLY A 107 5.53 7.29 -4.24
N ILE A 108 5.01 6.74 -3.16
CA ILE A 108 4.49 5.39 -3.15
C ILE A 108 2.99 5.45 -2.88
N GLU A 109 2.19 4.75 -3.68
CA GLU A 109 0.75 4.68 -3.49
C GLU A 109 0.36 3.30 -3.01
N LEU A 110 -0.33 3.24 -1.89
CA LEU A 110 -0.74 1.97 -1.28
C LEU A 110 -2.24 1.98 -1.01
N TYR A 111 -2.91 0.90 -1.33
CA TYR A 111 -4.29 0.69 -0.94
C TYR A 111 -4.32 -0.26 0.24
N ILE A 112 -4.98 0.15 1.32
CA ILE A 112 -4.95 -0.57 2.58
C ILE A 112 -6.31 -1.17 2.87
N GLN A 113 -6.33 -2.45 3.14
CA GLN A 113 -7.54 -3.14 3.58
C GLN A 113 -7.33 -3.63 5.00
N LEU A 114 -8.28 -3.33 5.86
CA LEU A 114 -8.26 -3.80 7.24
C LEU A 114 -9.35 -4.85 7.38
N GLU A 115 -9.00 -5.99 7.92
CA GLU A 115 -9.93 -7.08 8.12
C GLU A 115 -9.90 -7.51 9.57
N PRO A 116 -11.04 -7.82 10.18
CA PRO A 116 -11.01 -8.33 11.54
C PRO A 116 -10.35 -9.71 11.57
N HIS A 117 -9.73 -10.02 12.68
CA HIS A 117 -9.11 -11.34 12.83
C HIS A 117 -10.18 -12.40 12.75
N ALA A 118 -9.92 -13.42 11.95
CA ALA A 118 -10.93 -14.44 11.68
C ALA A 118 -11.39 -15.16 12.93
N GLU A 119 -10.50 -15.41 13.82
CA GLU A 119 -10.86 -16.17 15.00
C GLU A 119 -11.70 -15.38 15.96
N VAL A 120 -11.82 -14.10 15.78
CA VAL A 120 -12.54 -13.30 16.72
C VAL A 120 -13.99 -13.72 16.83
N GLY A 121 -14.63 -13.97 15.79
CA GLY A 121 -16.02 -14.28 15.86
C GLY A 121 -16.34 -15.73 16.02
N ILE A 122 -15.41 -16.53 15.97
CA ILE A 122 -15.69 -17.86 15.88
C ILE A 122 -15.88 -18.55 17.10
N LYS A 123 -15.52 -18.09 17.88
CA LYS A 123 -15.58 -18.78 18.95
C LYS A 123 -16.70 -19.07 19.52
N GLU A 124 -16.89 -19.21 19.15
CA GLU A 124 -17.78 -19.31 19.45
C GLU A 124 -18.50 -19.94 19.60
N ILE A 125 -18.35 -20.27 19.52
CA ILE A 125 -19.13 -20.91 19.46
C ILE A 125 -19.45 -21.49 19.92
#